data_efd5124495541427d20f5e38e66bef3a
#
_entry.id   efd5124495541427d20f5e38e66bef3a
#
_cell.length_a   1.000
_cell.length_b   1.000
_cell.length_c   1.000
_cell.angle_alpha   90.00
_cell.angle_beta   90.00
_cell.angle_gamma   90.00
#
_symmetry.space_group_name_H-M   'P 1'
#
loop_
_entity.id
_entity.type
_entity.pdbx_description
1 polymer ?
#
loop_
_entity_poly.entity_id
_entity_poly.type
_entity_poly.pdbx_seq_one_letter_code
_entity_poly.pdbx_strand_id
1 'polypeptide(L)'
;MKFKRSVHSILPGMILLLPFWLVGNGAAIDDKDTETTYKVRLERSIMMPMRDGVKLSTDLYFPVDAGEKLPVVQIRTPYNKKRSRREGSLERTLASRGYVVAVQDMRGRFESQGEYTVSKADVLDGYDCVEWLASQPWSNGKVGSFGCSYLGENQIMMARARPPHLACMIPLAAGGVIPHKGFGLSWGGAYKITAGFGWFIRNGSKVFLRPPADAPDDFWARYGDHFEPGPIAPDIDFQRMWQTLPIIDMVKAAGYPDTDWEDFVSHGPGSKYWIDRGYVVETDQFDTPALHVNTWYDECTPETFYEFNIMRRNAVTDRGRNHQYVIIGPQAHCDFATNMSEDTYIGDMSVGDTRFDYFGLFKQWLEYWLKGIDNDVTSTPKVQYFLMGMNEWKSADEWPLAVTQFTKYYLHSDGHANSRYGTGKLSTKEPGNEKPDTYIYDPGSPVPSLGGPVCCTGSPDAVPGAYDQSEIEMRHDVLVYTTPALKEGVEVTGPIELVLYVSSSAKDTDFTGKLVDVYPDGTAFNICEGILRARYREAWDREVFMEPEQAYRVTIDVSATSIYFRKGHRIRLEVASSNFPRFDRNLNTGGHNYDESEWIMAKNTIHHSKKHPSHLILPIIR
;
A
#
# COMPACT_ATOMS: atom_id res chain seq x y z
N MET A 1 -8.86 47.42 -22.62
CA MET A 1 -7.94 46.41 -23.17
C MET A 1 -8.61 45.06 -23.03
N LYS A 2 -9.03 44.45 -24.16
CA LYS A 2 -9.76 43.18 -24.16
C LYS A 2 -8.73 42.03 -24.21
N PHE A 3 -8.64 41.24 -23.17
CA PHE A 3 -7.92 39.96 -23.22
C PHE A 3 -8.86 38.88 -23.75
N LYS A 4 -8.52 38.31 -24.90
CA LYS A 4 -9.15 37.12 -25.46
C LYS A 4 -8.70 35.90 -24.65
N ARG A 5 -9.63 35.25 -23.97
CA ARG A 5 -9.45 33.87 -23.50
C ARG A 5 -9.74 32.93 -24.67
N SER A 6 -8.73 32.17 -25.07
CA SER A 6 -8.87 31.03 -25.96
C SER A 6 -9.50 29.88 -25.18
N VAL A 7 -10.76 29.59 -25.49
CA VAL A 7 -11.46 28.41 -25.00
C VAL A 7 -11.11 27.27 -25.96
N HIS A 8 -10.26 26.37 -25.55
CA HIS A 8 -10.13 25.08 -26.22
C HIS A 8 -11.29 24.20 -25.75
N SER A 9 -12.20 23.95 -26.70
CA SER A 9 -13.30 23.00 -26.55
C SER A 9 -12.71 21.58 -26.40
N ILE A 10 -12.73 21.06 -25.19
CA ILE A 10 -12.48 19.63 -24.94
C ILE A 10 -13.82 18.92 -25.20
N LEU A 11 -13.85 18.10 -26.24
CA LEU A 11 -14.90 17.12 -26.48
C LEU A 11 -14.99 16.20 -25.24
N PRO A 12 -16.20 15.75 -24.85
CA PRO A 12 -16.33 14.76 -23.78
C PRO A 12 -15.73 13.45 -24.27
N GLY A 13 -14.46 13.21 -23.91
CA GLY A 13 -13.81 11.92 -24.10
C GLY A 13 -14.50 10.90 -23.20
N MET A 14 -14.97 9.82 -23.79
CA MET A 14 -15.36 8.60 -23.14
C MET A 14 -14.34 8.27 -22.04
N ILE A 15 -14.77 8.33 -20.77
CA ILE A 15 -14.00 7.80 -19.65
C ILE A 15 -13.93 6.30 -19.86
N LEU A 16 -12.84 5.84 -20.49
CA LEU A 16 -12.43 4.45 -20.47
C LEU A 16 -12.12 4.12 -19.01
N LEU A 17 -13.02 3.37 -18.39
CA LEU A 17 -12.77 2.62 -17.16
C LEU A 17 -11.57 1.71 -17.41
N LEU A 18 -10.37 2.20 -17.10
CA LEU A 18 -9.17 1.37 -17.12
C LEU A 18 -9.32 0.33 -16.01
N PRO A 19 -9.38 -0.96 -16.36
CA PRO A 19 -9.42 -2.00 -15.35
C PRO A 19 -8.07 -2.07 -14.66
N PHE A 20 -8.08 -2.16 -13.37
CA PHE A 20 -6.98 -2.32 -12.41
C PHE A 20 -6.18 -3.63 -12.62
N TRP A 21 -5.82 -3.98 -13.83
CA TRP A 21 -4.94 -5.08 -14.22
C TRP A 21 -4.46 -4.87 -15.66
N LEU A 22 -3.78 -3.77 -15.92
CA LEU A 22 -2.91 -3.68 -17.08
C LEU A 22 -1.48 -4.09 -16.68
N VAL A 23 -1.31 -5.35 -16.33
CA VAL A 23 -0.08 -6.01 -16.68
C VAL A 23 -0.19 -6.29 -18.18
N GLY A 24 0.43 -5.43 -18.99
CA GLY A 24 0.67 -5.73 -20.38
C GLY A 24 -0.23 -5.08 -21.41
N ASN A 25 0.15 -3.90 -21.85
CA ASN A 25 0.34 -3.70 -23.27
C ASN A 25 1.80 -3.33 -23.46
N GLY A 26 2.59 -4.33 -23.86
CA GLY A 26 3.75 -4.19 -24.70
C GLY A 26 5.01 -3.57 -24.10
N ALA A 27 5.59 -4.08 -22.99
CA ALA A 27 6.98 -4.46 -23.15
C ALA A 27 6.92 -5.82 -23.86
N ALA A 28 7.10 -5.86 -25.15
CA ALA A 28 7.48 -7.09 -25.82
C ALA A 28 8.72 -7.57 -25.05
N ILE A 29 8.58 -8.70 -24.34
CA ILE A 29 9.73 -9.44 -23.85
C ILE A 29 10.58 -9.60 -25.10
N ASP A 30 11.74 -8.94 -25.13
CA ASP A 30 12.70 -9.08 -26.25
C ASP A 30 13.18 -10.52 -26.18
N ASP A 31 12.49 -11.39 -26.91
CA ASP A 31 12.62 -12.84 -26.90
C ASP A 31 13.90 -13.24 -27.68
N LYS A 32 15.04 -12.86 -27.12
CA LYS A 32 16.34 -13.39 -27.55
C LYS A 32 16.69 -14.73 -26.92
N ASP A 33 15.88 -15.18 -25.95
CA ASP A 33 16.01 -16.49 -25.33
C ASP A 33 15.34 -17.54 -26.25
N THR A 34 16.10 -18.49 -26.75
CA THR A 34 15.65 -19.72 -27.41
C THR A 34 14.96 -20.68 -26.42
N GLU A 35 14.17 -20.16 -25.52
CA GLU A 35 13.51 -20.94 -24.48
C GLU A 35 12.35 -21.75 -25.05
N THR A 36 12.26 -23.01 -24.65
CA THR A 36 11.15 -23.89 -25.01
C THR A 36 9.85 -23.32 -24.45
N THR A 37 8.93 -22.94 -25.33
CA THR A 37 7.58 -22.53 -24.94
C THR A 37 6.58 -23.64 -25.22
N TYR A 38 5.72 -23.91 -24.23
CA TYR A 38 4.69 -24.95 -24.30
C TYR A 38 3.34 -24.36 -24.70
N LYS A 39 2.50 -25.12 -25.41
CA LYS A 39 1.07 -24.81 -25.54
C LYS A 39 0.42 -24.90 -24.17
N VAL A 40 -0.58 -24.07 -23.92
CA VAL A 40 -1.27 -24.01 -22.64
C VAL A 40 -2.69 -24.59 -22.75
N ARG A 41 -2.96 -25.62 -21.96
CA ARG A 41 -4.29 -26.20 -21.74
C ARG A 41 -4.88 -25.64 -20.45
N LEU A 42 -6.13 -25.17 -20.50
CA LEU A 42 -6.85 -24.64 -19.37
C LEU A 42 -7.91 -25.63 -18.90
N GLU A 43 -7.84 -26.05 -17.65
CA GLU A 43 -8.91 -26.75 -16.92
C GLU A 43 -9.62 -25.73 -16.02
N ARG A 44 -10.93 -25.56 -16.21
CA ARG A 44 -11.72 -24.50 -15.60
C ARG A 44 -12.47 -24.97 -14.38
N SER A 45 -12.54 -24.10 -13.38
CA SER A 45 -13.48 -24.21 -12.27
C SER A 45 -13.41 -25.55 -11.53
N ILE A 46 -12.18 -26.04 -11.32
CA ILE A 46 -11.93 -27.20 -10.47
C ILE A 46 -12.29 -26.82 -9.04
N MET A 47 -13.23 -27.57 -8.44
CA MET A 47 -13.70 -27.31 -7.08
C MET A 47 -12.76 -27.94 -6.05
N MET A 48 -11.75 -27.17 -5.63
CA MET A 48 -10.72 -27.59 -4.69
C MET A 48 -11.27 -27.63 -3.26
N PRO A 49 -11.26 -28.79 -2.57
CA PRO A 49 -11.78 -28.89 -1.21
C PRO A 49 -10.82 -28.31 -0.18
N MET A 50 -11.36 -27.51 0.74
CA MET A 50 -10.65 -27.04 1.94
C MET A 50 -10.92 -28.01 3.11
N ARG A 51 -10.14 -27.91 4.18
CA ARG A 51 -10.23 -28.79 5.38
C ARG A 51 -11.59 -28.85 6.04
N ASP A 52 -12.39 -27.81 5.89
CA ASP A 52 -13.77 -27.71 6.44
C ASP A 52 -14.86 -28.17 5.45
N GLY A 53 -14.46 -28.70 4.29
CA GLY A 53 -15.34 -29.21 3.26
C GLY A 53 -15.87 -28.16 2.28
N VAL A 54 -15.61 -26.87 2.50
CA VAL A 54 -15.92 -25.81 1.52
C VAL A 54 -15.04 -25.99 0.30
N LYS A 55 -15.61 -25.82 -0.91
CA LYS A 55 -14.87 -25.98 -2.16
C LYS A 55 -14.63 -24.64 -2.83
N LEU A 56 -13.37 -24.37 -3.19
CA LEU A 56 -12.95 -23.14 -3.84
C LEU A 56 -12.68 -23.38 -5.34
N SER A 57 -13.29 -22.55 -6.18
CA SER A 57 -13.17 -22.68 -7.63
C SER A 57 -11.81 -22.22 -8.11
N THR A 58 -11.09 -23.11 -8.79
CA THR A 58 -9.73 -22.91 -9.23
C THR A 58 -9.59 -23.21 -10.72
N ASP A 59 -8.98 -22.31 -11.48
CA ASP A 59 -8.57 -22.55 -12.85
C ASP A 59 -7.13 -23.06 -12.88
N LEU A 60 -6.86 -24.16 -13.60
CA LEU A 60 -5.52 -24.75 -13.73
C LEU A 60 -5.03 -24.61 -15.18
N TYR A 61 -3.91 -23.92 -15.34
CA TYR A 61 -3.22 -23.74 -16.62
C TYR A 61 -2.07 -24.73 -16.70
N PHE A 62 -2.14 -25.69 -17.63
CA PHE A 62 -1.15 -26.73 -17.81
C PHE A 62 -0.29 -26.47 -19.06
N PRO A 63 1.04 -26.57 -18.97
CA PRO A 63 1.90 -26.67 -20.14
C PRO A 63 1.73 -28.07 -20.76
N VAL A 64 1.39 -28.11 -22.05
CA VAL A 64 1.20 -29.36 -22.77
C VAL A 64 2.58 -29.96 -23.14
N ASP A 65 2.76 -31.25 -22.85
CA ASP A 65 4.00 -32.00 -23.15
C ASP A 65 5.26 -31.51 -22.41
N ALA A 66 5.12 -30.84 -21.29
CA ALA A 66 6.24 -30.32 -20.50
C ALA A 66 6.85 -31.32 -19.49
N GLY A 67 6.31 -32.53 -19.39
CA GLY A 67 6.74 -33.59 -18.46
C GLY A 67 5.65 -34.04 -17.49
N GLU A 68 5.98 -35.02 -16.64
CA GLU A 68 5.02 -35.66 -15.72
C GLU A 68 4.90 -34.97 -14.36
N LYS A 69 5.97 -34.32 -13.90
CA LYS A 69 6.06 -33.69 -12.58
C LYS A 69 6.46 -32.22 -12.73
N LEU A 70 5.51 -31.33 -12.53
CA LEU A 70 5.65 -29.90 -12.84
C LEU A 70 5.65 -29.03 -11.57
N PRO A 71 6.44 -27.98 -11.51
CA PRO A 71 6.36 -26.97 -10.47
C PRO A 71 5.06 -26.18 -10.58
N VAL A 72 4.56 -25.70 -9.44
CA VAL A 72 3.27 -25.02 -9.37
C VAL A 72 3.45 -23.57 -8.92
N VAL A 73 2.70 -22.65 -9.54
CA VAL A 73 2.52 -21.28 -9.06
C VAL A 73 1.05 -21.07 -8.71
N GLN A 74 0.76 -20.71 -7.44
CA GLN A 74 -0.59 -20.36 -7.02
C GLN A 74 -0.81 -18.86 -7.02
N ILE A 75 -2.02 -18.45 -7.38
CA ILE A 75 -2.53 -17.07 -7.33
C ILE A 75 -3.93 -17.14 -6.74
N ARG A 76 -4.14 -16.55 -5.55
CA ARG A 76 -5.46 -16.49 -4.90
C ARG A 76 -6.01 -15.08 -4.99
N THR A 77 -7.25 -14.92 -5.49
CA THR A 77 -7.78 -13.62 -5.88
C THR A 77 -9.22 -13.38 -5.39
N PRO A 78 -9.52 -12.19 -4.83
CA PRO A 78 -10.89 -11.74 -4.61
C PRO A 78 -11.49 -11.07 -5.87
N TYR A 79 -10.74 -10.97 -6.98
CA TYR A 79 -11.03 -10.09 -8.13
C TYR A 79 -11.60 -10.81 -9.35
N ASN A 80 -12.01 -12.08 -9.25
CA ASN A 80 -12.49 -12.95 -10.34
C ASN A 80 -11.35 -13.57 -11.17
N LYS A 81 -11.11 -14.86 -10.95
CA LYS A 81 -10.10 -15.64 -11.69
C LYS A 81 -10.27 -15.65 -13.22
N LYS A 82 -11.51 -15.42 -13.71
CA LYS A 82 -11.78 -15.33 -15.16
C LYS A 82 -10.98 -14.24 -15.86
N ARG A 83 -10.54 -13.19 -15.13
CA ARG A 83 -9.69 -12.13 -15.68
C ARG A 83 -8.35 -12.67 -16.19
N SER A 84 -7.85 -13.76 -15.61
CA SER A 84 -6.62 -14.45 -16.02
C SER A 84 -6.78 -15.33 -17.27
N ARG A 85 -8.02 -15.53 -17.77
CA ARG A 85 -8.29 -16.38 -18.95
C ARG A 85 -7.90 -15.73 -20.28
N ARG A 86 -7.66 -14.42 -20.31
CA ARG A 86 -7.28 -13.68 -21.53
C ARG A 86 -5.94 -14.18 -22.10
N GLU A 87 -5.81 -14.10 -23.43
CA GLU A 87 -4.54 -14.35 -24.09
C GLU A 87 -3.49 -13.31 -23.67
N GLY A 88 -2.23 -13.75 -23.56
CA GLY A 88 -1.13 -12.90 -23.08
C GLY A 88 -1.16 -12.56 -21.60
N SER A 89 -2.00 -13.20 -20.78
CA SER A 89 -1.96 -13.05 -19.34
C SER A 89 -0.66 -13.60 -18.74
N LEU A 90 -0.25 -13.08 -17.59
CA LEU A 90 0.92 -13.57 -16.86
C LEU A 90 0.80 -15.08 -16.57
N GLU A 91 -0.39 -15.54 -16.20
CA GLU A 91 -0.67 -16.93 -15.87
C GLU A 91 -0.42 -17.87 -17.08
N ARG A 92 -0.86 -17.45 -18.26
CA ARG A 92 -0.56 -18.19 -19.50
C ARG A 92 0.92 -18.13 -19.86
N THR A 93 1.55 -16.99 -19.65
CA THR A 93 2.99 -16.83 -19.88
C THR A 93 3.80 -17.75 -18.96
N LEU A 94 3.49 -17.79 -17.67
CA LEU A 94 4.14 -18.72 -16.74
C LEU A 94 3.86 -20.18 -17.11
N ALA A 95 2.62 -20.51 -17.48
CA ALA A 95 2.29 -21.87 -17.91
C ALA A 95 3.05 -22.26 -19.18
N SER A 96 3.18 -21.38 -20.17
CA SER A 96 3.98 -21.65 -21.38
C SER A 96 5.47 -21.85 -21.09
N ARG A 97 5.95 -21.46 -19.91
CA ARG A 97 7.32 -21.66 -19.44
C ARG A 97 7.50 -22.91 -18.56
N GLY A 98 6.49 -23.80 -18.52
CA GLY A 98 6.60 -25.11 -17.88
C GLY A 98 6.17 -25.13 -16.40
N TYR A 99 5.33 -24.20 -15.96
CA TYR A 99 4.68 -24.22 -14.65
C TYR A 99 3.21 -24.65 -14.79
N VAL A 100 2.68 -25.36 -13.82
CA VAL A 100 1.23 -25.38 -13.62
C VAL A 100 0.87 -24.12 -12.87
N VAL A 101 -0.06 -23.30 -13.40
CA VAL A 101 -0.53 -22.11 -12.72
C VAL A 101 -1.95 -22.33 -12.22
N ALA A 102 -2.16 -22.17 -10.92
CA ALA A 102 -3.44 -22.30 -10.25
C ALA A 102 -3.98 -20.93 -9.86
N VAL A 103 -5.10 -20.51 -10.45
CA VAL A 103 -5.77 -19.25 -10.12
C VAL A 103 -7.07 -19.56 -9.41
N GLN A 104 -7.17 -19.17 -8.14
CA GLN A 104 -8.28 -19.53 -7.26
C GLN A 104 -9.11 -18.30 -6.86
N ASP A 105 -10.42 -18.35 -7.09
CA ASP A 105 -11.35 -17.42 -6.43
C ASP A 105 -11.36 -17.68 -4.93
N MET A 106 -11.23 -16.63 -4.11
CA MET A 106 -11.30 -16.74 -2.66
C MET A 106 -12.67 -17.22 -2.18
N ARG A 107 -12.69 -17.73 -0.95
CA ARG A 107 -13.91 -18.20 -0.27
C ARG A 107 -15.03 -17.18 -0.38
N GLY A 108 -16.21 -17.65 -0.80
CA GLY A 108 -17.38 -16.80 -0.94
C GLY A 108 -17.36 -15.81 -2.10
N ARG A 109 -16.30 -15.81 -2.91
CA ARG A 109 -16.18 -14.93 -4.08
C ARG A 109 -16.51 -15.70 -5.37
N PHE A 110 -17.17 -15.03 -6.31
CA PHE A 110 -17.50 -15.53 -7.65
C PHE A 110 -17.99 -17.00 -7.66
N GLU A 111 -17.20 -17.92 -8.16
CA GLU A 111 -17.56 -19.33 -8.29
C GLU A 111 -17.22 -20.17 -7.06
N SER A 112 -16.50 -19.65 -6.08
CA SER A 112 -16.12 -20.33 -4.84
C SER A 112 -17.27 -20.39 -3.84
N GLN A 113 -17.39 -21.51 -3.13
CA GLN A 113 -18.35 -21.72 -2.07
C GLN A 113 -17.99 -20.96 -0.78
N GLY A 114 -18.89 -21.00 0.20
CA GLY A 114 -18.72 -20.38 1.51
C GLY A 114 -19.15 -18.92 1.53
N GLU A 115 -18.85 -18.25 2.63
CA GLU A 115 -19.14 -16.84 2.84
C GLU A 115 -17.85 -16.01 2.75
N TYR A 116 -17.92 -14.88 2.08
CA TYR A 116 -16.80 -13.96 2.00
C TYR A 116 -16.76 -13.08 3.25
N THR A 117 -15.62 -13.08 3.88
CA THR A 117 -15.23 -12.13 4.91
C THR A 117 -13.79 -11.76 4.63
N VAL A 118 -13.51 -10.47 4.48
CA VAL A 118 -12.17 -9.98 4.07
C VAL A 118 -11.10 -10.54 5.00
N SER A 119 -10.09 -11.17 4.45
CA SER A 119 -8.89 -11.75 5.10
C SER A 119 -9.13 -12.94 6.04
N LYS A 120 -10.34 -13.16 6.55
CA LYS A 120 -10.62 -14.11 7.65
C LYS A 120 -10.20 -15.57 7.36
N ALA A 121 -10.34 -16.03 6.13
CA ALA A 121 -10.02 -17.41 5.74
C ALA A 121 -8.66 -17.56 5.06
N ASP A 122 -7.95 -16.47 4.79
CA ASP A 122 -6.79 -16.48 3.88
C ASP A 122 -5.62 -17.32 4.38
N VAL A 123 -5.40 -17.36 5.67
CA VAL A 123 -4.34 -18.16 6.30
C VAL A 123 -4.55 -19.64 6.03
N LEU A 124 -5.74 -20.17 6.36
CA LEU A 124 -6.02 -21.62 6.30
C LEU A 124 -6.36 -22.07 4.89
N ASP A 125 -7.15 -21.31 4.14
CA ASP A 125 -7.46 -21.63 2.75
C ASP A 125 -6.20 -21.57 1.86
N GLY A 126 -5.28 -20.63 2.16
CA GLY A 126 -3.98 -20.57 1.50
C GLY A 126 -3.12 -21.79 1.78
N TYR A 127 -3.06 -22.20 3.04
CA TYR A 127 -2.38 -23.44 3.45
C TYR A 127 -2.94 -24.65 2.71
N ASP A 128 -4.27 -24.84 2.75
CA ASP A 128 -4.94 -25.98 2.14
C ASP A 128 -4.75 -26.00 0.62
N CYS A 129 -4.76 -24.84 -0.02
CA CYS A 129 -4.49 -24.72 -1.45
C CYS A 129 -3.07 -25.18 -1.79
N VAL A 130 -2.04 -24.75 -1.04
CA VAL A 130 -0.65 -25.19 -1.24
C VAL A 130 -0.53 -26.69 -1.12
N GLU A 131 -1.05 -27.27 -0.03
CA GLU A 131 -0.91 -28.71 0.24
C GLU A 131 -1.70 -29.57 -0.76
N TRP A 132 -2.89 -29.11 -1.18
CA TRP A 132 -3.66 -29.79 -2.22
C TRP A 132 -2.89 -29.80 -3.56
N LEU A 133 -2.37 -28.64 -3.98
CA LEU A 133 -1.59 -28.52 -5.22
C LEU A 133 -0.32 -29.37 -5.19
N ALA A 134 0.39 -29.38 -4.08
CA ALA A 134 1.60 -30.19 -3.92
C ALA A 134 1.33 -31.70 -3.99
N SER A 135 0.16 -32.14 -3.49
CA SER A 135 -0.21 -33.56 -3.45
C SER A 135 -0.68 -34.13 -4.80
N GLN A 136 -0.89 -33.29 -5.80
CA GLN A 136 -1.43 -33.75 -7.09
C GLN A 136 -0.43 -34.64 -7.84
N PRO A 137 -0.90 -35.66 -8.58
CA PRO A 137 -0.01 -36.61 -9.30
C PRO A 137 0.89 -35.93 -10.35
N TRP A 138 0.50 -34.80 -10.88
CA TRP A 138 1.25 -33.99 -11.84
C TRP A 138 2.20 -32.97 -11.18
N SER A 139 2.15 -32.76 -9.88
CA SER A 139 2.98 -31.82 -9.15
C SER A 139 4.35 -32.41 -8.81
N ASN A 140 5.40 -31.60 -8.83
CA ASN A 140 6.71 -31.96 -8.31
C ASN A 140 6.84 -31.75 -6.78
N GLY A 141 5.74 -31.36 -6.11
CA GLY A 141 5.69 -31.11 -4.68
C GLY A 141 6.18 -29.72 -4.26
N LYS A 142 6.51 -28.82 -5.19
CA LYS A 142 6.94 -27.45 -4.90
C LYS A 142 5.90 -26.44 -5.40
N VAL A 143 5.42 -25.58 -4.51
CA VAL A 143 4.47 -24.53 -4.83
C VAL A 143 5.11 -23.17 -4.56
N GLY A 144 5.06 -22.28 -5.53
CA GLY A 144 5.37 -20.87 -5.37
C GLY A 144 4.07 -20.06 -5.29
N SER A 145 4.13 -18.84 -4.77
CA SER A 145 3.00 -17.92 -4.73
C SER A 145 3.36 -16.59 -5.35
N PHE A 146 2.41 -15.95 -6.06
CA PHE A 146 2.63 -14.72 -6.80
C PHE A 146 1.39 -13.82 -6.77
N GLY A 147 1.59 -12.51 -6.68
CA GLY A 147 0.51 -11.55 -6.89
C GLY A 147 0.70 -10.21 -6.20
N CYS A 148 -0.07 -9.21 -6.70
CA CYS A 148 0.01 -7.82 -6.24
C CYS A 148 -1.20 -7.43 -5.38
N SER A 149 -1.02 -6.48 -4.47
CA SER A 149 -2.08 -5.95 -3.63
C SER A 149 -2.63 -7.03 -2.68
N TYR A 150 -3.93 -7.23 -2.60
CA TYR A 150 -4.53 -8.29 -1.82
C TYR A 150 -3.94 -9.68 -2.15
N LEU A 151 -3.52 -9.93 -3.40
CA LEU A 151 -2.86 -11.17 -3.79
C LEU A 151 -1.44 -11.27 -3.21
N GLY A 152 -0.81 -10.16 -2.87
CA GLY A 152 0.43 -10.08 -2.11
C GLY A 152 0.17 -10.28 -0.60
N GLU A 153 -0.82 -9.55 -0.06
CA GLU A 153 -1.24 -9.62 1.34
C GLU A 153 -1.55 -11.06 1.78
N ASN A 154 -2.38 -11.77 1.01
CA ASN A 154 -2.76 -13.14 1.36
C ASN A 154 -1.58 -14.13 1.37
N GLN A 155 -0.50 -13.86 0.62
CA GLN A 155 0.73 -14.66 0.67
C GLN A 155 1.44 -14.50 2.02
N ILE A 156 1.58 -13.26 2.50
CA ILE A 156 2.20 -12.96 3.80
C ILE A 156 1.37 -13.59 4.94
N MET A 157 0.05 -13.44 4.88
CA MET A 157 -0.86 -14.04 5.87
C MET A 157 -0.78 -15.56 5.86
N MET A 158 -0.76 -16.21 4.71
CA MET A 158 -0.59 -17.66 4.56
C MET A 158 0.76 -18.15 5.09
N ALA A 159 1.84 -17.40 4.84
CA ALA A 159 3.20 -17.78 5.22
C ALA A 159 3.38 -17.96 6.74
N ARG A 160 2.59 -17.27 7.58
CA ARG A 160 2.60 -17.48 9.03
C ARG A 160 2.16 -18.89 9.45
N ALA A 161 1.35 -19.57 8.63
CA ALA A 161 0.96 -20.96 8.86
C ALA A 161 2.04 -21.96 8.42
N ARG A 162 3.07 -21.52 7.73
CA ARG A 162 4.23 -22.29 7.28
C ARG A 162 3.85 -23.56 6.51
N PRO A 163 3.14 -23.48 5.37
CA PRO A 163 2.82 -24.66 4.57
C PRO A 163 4.12 -25.36 4.14
N PRO A 164 4.29 -26.68 4.40
CA PRO A 164 5.55 -27.39 4.12
C PRO A 164 6.00 -27.35 2.67
N HIS A 165 5.04 -27.28 1.73
CA HIS A 165 5.33 -27.29 0.30
C HIS A 165 5.39 -25.90 -0.32
N LEU A 166 5.24 -24.81 0.47
CA LEU A 166 5.44 -23.44 0.00
C LEU A 166 6.95 -23.18 -0.15
N ALA A 167 7.44 -23.27 -1.36
CA ALA A 167 8.87 -23.17 -1.67
C ALA A 167 9.36 -21.72 -1.72
N CYS A 168 8.54 -20.79 -2.25
CA CYS A 168 8.86 -19.37 -2.33
C CYS A 168 7.61 -18.50 -2.56
N MET A 169 7.74 -17.20 -2.35
CA MET A 169 6.70 -16.20 -2.63
C MET A 169 7.26 -14.99 -3.36
N ILE A 170 6.37 -14.32 -4.11
CA ILE A 170 6.61 -13.00 -4.71
C ILE A 170 5.43 -12.11 -4.32
N PRO A 171 5.40 -11.57 -3.09
CA PRO A 171 4.39 -10.61 -2.66
C PRO A 171 4.72 -9.22 -3.21
N LEU A 172 3.80 -8.67 -4.00
CA LEU A 172 3.96 -7.38 -4.65
C LEU A 172 2.99 -6.39 -4.00
N ALA A 173 3.44 -5.19 -3.62
CA ALA A 173 2.62 -4.15 -3.00
C ALA A 173 1.73 -4.71 -1.88
N ALA A 174 2.31 -5.55 -1.02
CA ALA A 174 1.60 -6.27 0.01
C ALA A 174 1.43 -5.44 1.28
N GLY A 175 0.30 -5.63 1.96
CA GLY A 175 0.09 -5.31 3.36
C GLY A 175 -0.10 -6.60 4.17
N GLY A 176 -0.85 -6.55 5.26
CA GLY A 176 -1.24 -7.75 6.01
C GLY A 176 -0.57 -7.88 7.37
N VAL A 177 0.03 -6.82 7.89
CA VAL A 177 0.64 -6.78 9.21
C VAL A 177 -0.13 -5.89 10.18
N ILE A 178 -0.09 -6.25 11.45
CA ILE A 178 -0.66 -5.50 12.58
C ILE A 178 0.46 -5.15 13.60
N PRO A 179 0.19 -4.35 14.63
CA PRO A 179 -1.12 -4.09 15.23
C PRO A 179 -1.91 -2.94 14.61
N HIS A 180 -1.34 -2.08 13.87
CA HIS A 180 -1.93 -0.81 13.47
C HIS A 180 -1.86 -0.58 11.96
N LYS A 181 -1.70 -1.66 11.23
CA LYS A 181 -1.60 -1.70 9.77
C LYS A 181 -2.54 -2.72 9.14
N GLY A 182 -3.72 -2.84 9.69
CA GLY A 182 -4.78 -3.55 8.98
C GLY A 182 -5.12 -2.81 7.69
N PHE A 183 -5.63 -3.52 6.71
CA PHE A 183 -6.15 -2.89 5.51
C PHE A 183 -7.09 -1.72 5.90
N GLY A 184 -6.83 -0.54 5.35
CA GLY A 184 -7.60 0.67 5.64
C GLY A 184 -7.13 1.49 6.84
N LEU A 185 -6.30 0.98 7.75
CA LEU A 185 -5.73 1.76 8.84
C LEU A 185 -4.34 2.31 8.51
N SER A 186 -4.02 3.49 9.01
CA SER A 186 -2.67 4.03 9.00
C SER A 186 -1.90 3.57 10.24
N TRP A 187 -0.59 3.73 10.23
CA TRP A 187 0.24 3.55 11.41
C TRP A 187 -0.15 4.49 12.56
N GLY A 188 -0.75 5.61 12.25
CA GLY A 188 -1.22 6.60 13.21
C GLY A 188 -2.63 6.37 13.78
N GLY A 189 -3.32 5.31 13.38
CA GLY A 189 -4.66 5.00 13.85
C GLY A 189 -5.79 5.78 13.16
N ALA A 190 -5.50 6.61 12.16
CA ALA A 190 -6.50 7.21 11.28
C ALA A 190 -6.87 6.24 10.14
N TYR A 191 -8.11 6.23 9.71
CA TYR A 191 -8.58 5.34 8.66
C TYR A 191 -8.20 5.88 7.27
N LYS A 192 -7.65 5.02 6.39
CA LYS A 192 -7.32 5.35 5.00
C LYS A 192 -8.59 5.31 4.15
N ILE A 193 -9.40 6.37 4.24
CA ILE A 193 -10.78 6.36 3.76
C ILE A 193 -10.87 6.21 2.24
N THR A 194 -9.98 6.84 1.46
CA THR A 194 -10.01 6.73 -0.01
C THR A 194 -9.72 5.32 -0.48
N ALA A 195 -8.68 4.69 0.04
CA ALA A 195 -8.30 3.34 -0.31
C ALA A 195 -9.35 2.34 0.16
N GLY A 196 -9.75 2.42 1.44
CA GLY A 196 -10.73 1.52 2.02
C GLY A 196 -12.08 1.60 1.33
N PHE A 197 -12.72 2.77 1.29
CA PHE A 197 -14.00 2.94 0.62
C PHE A 197 -13.94 2.55 -0.85
N GLY A 198 -12.93 3.03 -1.59
CA GLY A 198 -12.76 2.73 -3.00
C GLY A 198 -12.60 1.23 -3.28
N TRP A 199 -11.90 0.50 -2.40
CA TRP A 199 -11.76 -0.95 -2.52
C TRP A 199 -13.09 -1.68 -2.19
N PHE A 200 -13.77 -1.30 -1.09
CA PHE A 200 -15.00 -1.96 -0.65
C PHE A 200 -16.11 -1.85 -1.69
N ILE A 201 -16.33 -0.67 -2.29
CA ILE A 201 -17.36 -0.47 -3.32
C ILE A 201 -17.07 -1.17 -4.66
N ARG A 202 -15.90 -1.72 -4.85
CA ARG A 202 -15.53 -2.47 -6.07
C ARG A 202 -15.37 -3.95 -5.79
N ASN A 203 -14.79 -4.27 -4.65
CA ASN A 203 -14.30 -5.61 -4.37
C ASN A 203 -14.79 -6.19 -3.04
N GLY A 204 -15.51 -5.42 -2.22
CA GLY A 204 -15.91 -5.83 -0.87
C GLY A 204 -17.23 -6.61 -0.79
N SER A 205 -18.02 -6.70 -1.85
CA SER A 205 -19.34 -7.32 -1.80
C SER A 205 -19.31 -8.75 -1.26
N LYS A 206 -20.28 -9.06 -0.40
CA LYS A 206 -20.59 -10.42 0.08
C LYS A 206 -21.67 -11.10 -0.76
N VAL A 207 -22.31 -10.37 -1.67
CA VAL A 207 -23.47 -10.84 -2.45
C VAL A 207 -23.00 -11.39 -3.79
N PHE A 208 -23.20 -12.69 -3.99
CA PHE A 208 -22.91 -13.40 -5.23
C PHE A 208 -24.04 -14.35 -5.59
N LEU A 209 -24.30 -14.50 -6.89
CA LEU A 209 -25.19 -15.55 -7.38
C LEU A 209 -24.60 -16.91 -7.03
N ARG A 210 -25.42 -17.82 -6.55
CA ARG A 210 -25.04 -19.18 -6.19
C ARG A 210 -25.77 -20.18 -7.05
N PRO A 211 -25.15 -21.31 -7.47
CA PRO A 211 -25.84 -22.39 -8.10
C PRO A 211 -26.84 -23.04 -7.12
N PRO A 212 -27.81 -23.84 -7.59
CA PRO A 212 -28.65 -24.65 -6.73
C PRO A 212 -27.84 -25.52 -5.76
N ALA A 213 -28.39 -25.79 -4.58
CA ALA A 213 -27.66 -26.53 -3.53
C ALA A 213 -27.28 -27.96 -3.95
N ASP A 214 -27.99 -28.55 -4.88
CA ASP A 214 -27.78 -29.88 -5.47
C ASP A 214 -27.01 -29.84 -6.79
N ALA A 215 -26.46 -28.69 -7.17
CA ALA A 215 -25.70 -28.56 -8.40
C ALA A 215 -24.43 -29.43 -8.36
N PRO A 216 -24.07 -30.10 -9.46
CA PRO A 216 -22.86 -30.91 -9.52
C PRO A 216 -21.61 -30.04 -9.45
N ASP A 217 -20.49 -30.61 -9.01
CA ASP A 217 -19.22 -29.91 -8.86
C ASP A 217 -18.72 -29.27 -10.17
N ASP A 218 -19.10 -29.80 -11.32
CA ASP A 218 -18.73 -29.26 -12.64
C ASP A 218 -19.72 -28.19 -13.18
N PHE A 219 -20.68 -27.73 -12.35
CA PHE A 219 -21.65 -26.69 -12.74
C PHE A 219 -20.98 -25.45 -13.34
N TRP A 220 -19.99 -24.89 -12.63
CA TRP A 220 -19.29 -23.71 -13.11
C TRP A 220 -18.42 -23.97 -14.34
N ALA A 221 -17.83 -25.16 -14.45
CA ALA A 221 -17.06 -25.54 -15.63
C ALA A 221 -17.96 -25.60 -16.89
N ARG A 222 -19.20 -26.02 -16.73
CA ARG A 222 -20.19 -26.12 -17.84
C ARG A 222 -20.85 -24.80 -18.18
N TYR A 223 -21.26 -24.05 -17.15
CA TYR A 223 -22.17 -22.92 -17.32
C TYR A 223 -21.55 -21.56 -16.94
N GLY A 224 -20.42 -21.53 -16.30
CA GLY A 224 -19.81 -20.33 -15.72
C GLY A 224 -19.55 -19.21 -16.74
N ASP A 225 -19.29 -19.54 -18.00
CA ASP A 225 -19.09 -18.53 -19.05
C ASP A 225 -20.40 -17.77 -19.41
N HIS A 226 -21.56 -18.27 -19.01
CA HIS A 226 -22.85 -17.64 -19.25
C HIS A 226 -23.33 -16.74 -18.11
N PHE A 227 -22.59 -16.68 -16.99
CA PHE A 227 -22.98 -15.94 -15.80
C PHE A 227 -21.84 -15.04 -15.33
N GLU A 228 -22.19 -13.83 -14.92
CA GLU A 228 -21.35 -12.99 -14.06
C GLU A 228 -21.95 -13.05 -12.64
N PRO A 229 -21.37 -13.84 -11.73
CA PRO A 229 -21.97 -14.06 -10.41
C PRO A 229 -21.85 -12.87 -9.46
N GLY A 230 -21.04 -11.88 -9.78
CA GLY A 230 -20.84 -10.70 -8.95
C GLY A 230 -21.96 -9.68 -9.04
N PRO A 231 -22.09 -8.77 -8.08
CA PRO A 231 -23.07 -7.70 -8.12
C PRO A 231 -22.71 -6.66 -9.18
N ILE A 232 -23.75 -5.96 -9.66
CA ILE A 232 -23.58 -4.75 -10.44
C ILE A 232 -23.34 -3.60 -9.46
N ALA A 233 -22.19 -2.94 -9.54
CA ALA A 233 -21.90 -1.77 -8.73
C ALA A 233 -22.67 -0.55 -9.26
N PRO A 234 -23.27 0.28 -8.38
CA PRO A 234 -23.86 1.55 -8.78
C PRO A 234 -22.78 2.55 -9.20
N ASP A 235 -23.17 3.57 -9.95
CA ASP A 235 -22.31 4.73 -10.18
C ASP A 235 -22.11 5.49 -8.87
N ILE A 236 -20.87 5.84 -8.56
CA ILE A 236 -20.49 6.47 -7.29
C ILE A 236 -20.16 7.94 -7.49
N ASP A 237 -20.92 8.80 -6.83
CA ASP A 237 -20.55 10.21 -6.64
C ASP A 237 -19.55 10.33 -5.49
N PHE A 238 -18.26 10.27 -5.81
CA PHE A 238 -17.19 10.32 -4.81
C PHE A 238 -17.16 11.63 -4.03
N GLN A 239 -17.46 12.78 -4.66
CA GLN A 239 -17.49 14.07 -3.97
C GLN A 239 -18.55 14.08 -2.85
N ARG A 240 -19.72 13.52 -3.12
CA ARG A 240 -20.76 13.33 -2.13
C ARG A 240 -20.33 12.33 -1.06
N MET A 241 -19.71 11.22 -1.45
CA MET A 241 -19.30 10.18 -0.50
C MET A 241 -18.24 10.68 0.47
N TRP A 242 -17.28 11.50 0.02
CA TRP A 242 -16.28 12.11 0.92
C TRP A 242 -16.92 13.03 1.99
N GLN A 243 -18.10 13.59 1.74
CA GLN A 243 -18.82 14.43 2.71
C GLN A 243 -19.72 13.64 3.66
N THR A 244 -19.92 12.34 3.41
CA THR A 244 -20.80 11.50 4.23
C THR A 244 -20.25 11.34 5.66
N LEU A 245 -21.08 11.66 6.62
CA LEU A 245 -20.88 11.39 8.05
C LEU A 245 -22.18 10.79 8.61
N PRO A 246 -22.08 9.82 9.49
CA PRO A 246 -20.87 9.15 9.95
C PRO A 246 -20.26 8.26 8.83
N ILE A 247 -18.95 8.04 8.89
CA ILE A 247 -18.24 7.28 7.84
C ILE A 247 -18.65 5.81 7.76
N ILE A 248 -19.16 5.25 8.84
CA ILE A 248 -19.68 3.87 8.89
C ILE A 248 -20.82 3.66 7.88
N ASP A 249 -21.59 4.70 7.56
CA ASP A 249 -22.72 4.65 6.64
C ASP A 249 -22.34 4.81 5.16
N MET A 250 -21.08 5.06 4.82
CA MET A 250 -20.67 5.44 3.46
C MET A 250 -21.05 4.41 2.39
N VAL A 251 -20.80 3.11 2.63
CA VAL A 251 -21.11 2.05 1.66
C VAL A 251 -22.63 1.94 1.47
N LYS A 252 -23.40 2.03 2.55
CA LYS A 252 -24.85 2.03 2.52
C LYS A 252 -25.42 3.28 1.83
N ALA A 253 -24.84 4.46 2.10
CA ALA A 253 -25.23 5.72 1.45
C ALA A 253 -24.92 5.73 -0.05
N ALA A 254 -23.91 4.97 -0.47
CA ALA A 254 -23.58 4.73 -1.88
C ALA A 254 -24.54 3.75 -2.57
N GLY A 255 -25.45 3.09 -1.84
CA GLY A 255 -26.35 2.08 -2.38
C GLY A 255 -25.66 0.78 -2.80
N TYR A 256 -24.45 0.53 -2.27
CA TYR A 256 -23.68 -0.67 -2.60
C TYR A 256 -24.16 -1.89 -1.76
N PRO A 257 -24.08 -3.12 -2.30
CA PRO A 257 -24.39 -4.33 -1.56
C PRO A 257 -23.54 -4.52 -0.30
N ASP A 258 -24.00 -5.38 0.59
CA ASP A 258 -23.36 -5.74 1.85
C ASP A 258 -21.87 -6.06 1.71
N THR A 259 -21.07 -5.50 2.62
CA THR A 259 -19.61 -5.64 2.70
C THR A 259 -19.16 -5.78 4.15
N ASP A 260 -17.86 -5.89 4.40
CA ASP A 260 -17.28 -5.78 5.75
C ASP A 260 -16.91 -4.33 6.14
N TRP A 261 -17.39 -3.31 5.42
CA TRP A 261 -17.04 -1.91 5.66
C TRP A 261 -17.31 -1.46 7.10
N GLU A 262 -18.51 -1.72 7.61
CA GLU A 262 -18.92 -1.31 8.95
C GLU A 262 -18.00 -1.92 10.02
N ASP A 263 -17.67 -3.20 9.87
CA ASP A 263 -16.71 -3.90 10.74
C ASP A 263 -15.32 -3.28 10.66
N PHE A 264 -14.83 -2.97 9.46
CA PHE A 264 -13.48 -2.43 9.26
C PHE A 264 -13.31 -1.05 9.88
N VAL A 265 -14.26 -0.13 9.69
CA VAL A 265 -14.13 1.24 10.22
C VAL A 265 -14.36 1.31 11.72
N SER A 266 -15.11 0.35 12.31
CA SER A 266 -15.45 0.34 13.74
C SER A 266 -14.38 -0.31 14.63
N HIS A 267 -13.35 -0.92 14.05
CA HIS A 267 -12.30 -1.59 14.82
C HIS A 267 -10.97 -0.81 14.77
N GLY A 268 -10.60 -0.23 15.91
CA GLY A 268 -9.33 0.48 16.07
C GLY A 268 -8.09 -0.43 15.95
N PRO A 269 -6.89 0.16 15.89
CA PRO A 269 -5.65 -0.56 15.58
C PRO A 269 -5.27 -1.67 16.57
N GLY A 270 -5.66 -1.56 17.84
CA GLY A 270 -5.41 -2.57 18.88
C GLY A 270 -6.45 -3.68 18.97
N SER A 271 -7.45 -3.70 18.10
CA SER A 271 -8.54 -4.66 18.17
C SER A 271 -8.07 -6.09 17.85
N LYS A 272 -8.55 -7.06 18.66
CA LYS A 272 -8.40 -8.50 18.38
C LYS A 272 -9.01 -8.91 17.03
N TYR A 273 -9.93 -8.13 16.50
CA TYR A 273 -10.54 -8.30 15.19
C TYR A 273 -9.50 -8.55 14.07
N TRP A 274 -8.40 -7.81 14.07
CA TRP A 274 -7.32 -7.94 13.08
C TRP A 274 -6.57 -9.27 13.23
N ILE A 275 -6.29 -9.68 14.47
CA ILE A 275 -5.65 -10.98 14.76
C ILE A 275 -6.53 -12.14 14.29
N ASP A 276 -7.83 -12.07 14.57
CA ASP A 276 -8.80 -13.11 14.22
C ASP A 276 -9.02 -13.20 12.69
N ARG A 277 -8.66 -12.17 11.94
CA ARG A 277 -8.64 -12.17 10.48
C ARG A 277 -7.31 -12.64 9.88
N GLY A 278 -6.35 -13.01 10.70
CA GLY A 278 -5.10 -13.60 10.24
C GLY A 278 -3.98 -12.61 9.90
N TYR A 279 -4.15 -11.32 10.22
CA TYR A 279 -3.05 -10.36 10.06
C TYR A 279 -1.84 -10.74 10.91
N VAL A 280 -0.65 -10.48 10.38
CA VAL A 280 0.63 -10.85 11.00
C VAL A 280 0.88 -10.05 12.26
N VAL A 281 1.34 -10.72 13.31
CA VAL A 281 1.78 -10.12 14.59
C VAL A 281 3.27 -10.34 14.83
N GLU A 282 3.84 -9.55 15.75
CA GLU A 282 5.26 -9.56 16.10
C GLU A 282 5.82 -10.95 16.50
N THR A 283 4.96 -11.86 16.98
CA THR A 283 5.37 -13.18 17.44
C THR A 283 5.23 -14.28 16.39
N ASP A 284 4.70 -13.97 15.22
CA ASP A 284 4.55 -14.94 14.13
C ASP A 284 5.91 -15.40 13.61
N GLN A 285 5.97 -16.66 13.20
CA GLN A 285 7.18 -17.30 12.70
C GLN A 285 7.05 -17.64 11.23
N PHE A 286 8.16 -17.57 10.50
CA PHE A 286 8.19 -17.74 9.04
C PHE A 286 9.28 -18.73 8.63
N ASP A 287 9.13 -19.31 7.44
CA ASP A 287 10.12 -20.21 6.84
C ASP A 287 10.29 -20.03 5.33
N THR A 288 9.42 -19.23 4.70
CA THR A 288 9.34 -19.12 3.25
C THR A 288 10.25 -18.02 2.72
N PRO A 289 11.15 -18.31 1.75
CA PRO A 289 11.84 -17.30 0.97
C PRO A 289 10.87 -16.35 0.27
N ALA A 290 11.14 -15.05 0.30
CA ALA A 290 10.27 -14.06 -0.33
C ALA A 290 11.05 -12.97 -1.09
N LEU A 291 10.50 -12.62 -2.25
CA LEU A 291 10.92 -11.49 -3.07
C LEU A 291 9.82 -10.42 -2.99
N HIS A 292 9.95 -9.51 -2.02
CA HIS A 292 9.02 -8.41 -1.84
C HIS A 292 9.28 -7.33 -2.88
N VAL A 293 8.22 -6.81 -3.50
CA VAL A 293 8.34 -5.68 -4.44
C VAL A 293 7.30 -4.63 -4.09
N ASN A 294 7.71 -3.37 -4.02
CA ASN A 294 6.80 -2.26 -3.83
C ASN A 294 7.34 -0.98 -4.47
N THR A 295 6.72 0.17 -4.17
CA THR A 295 7.05 1.45 -4.78
C THR A 295 6.90 2.60 -3.78
N TRP A 296 7.65 3.71 -3.96
CA TRP A 296 7.65 4.82 -2.99
C TRP A 296 6.29 5.52 -2.83
N TYR A 297 5.46 5.53 -3.88
CA TYR A 297 4.12 6.12 -3.83
C TYR A 297 3.02 5.06 -3.66
N ASP A 298 3.34 3.96 -2.98
CA ASP A 298 2.38 2.97 -2.51
C ASP A 298 2.08 3.17 -1.02
N GLU A 299 0.82 3.04 -0.64
CA GLU A 299 0.41 3.18 0.76
C GLU A 299 0.88 2.02 1.65
N CYS A 300 1.25 0.87 1.07
CA CYS A 300 1.76 -0.30 1.77
C CYS A 300 3.29 -0.35 1.87
N THR A 301 4.01 0.69 1.45
CA THR A 301 5.49 0.71 1.49
C THR A 301 6.06 0.49 2.90
N PRO A 302 5.55 1.14 3.96
CA PRO A 302 6.02 0.86 5.32
C PRO A 302 5.78 -0.58 5.75
N GLU A 303 4.64 -1.18 5.36
CA GLU A 303 4.31 -2.58 5.63
C GLU A 303 5.32 -3.51 4.95
N THR A 304 5.65 -3.29 3.69
CA THR A 304 6.60 -4.11 2.93
C THR A 304 7.97 -4.18 3.61
N PHE A 305 8.49 -3.07 4.11
CA PHE A 305 9.75 -3.08 4.88
C PHE A 305 9.60 -3.77 6.23
N TYR A 306 8.46 -3.63 6.87
CA TYR A 306 8.18 -4.32 8.12
C TYR A 306 8.12 -5.84 7.91
N GLU A 307 7.44 -6.31 6.86
CA GLU A 307 7.35 -7.71 6.45
C GLU A 307 8.73 -8.28 6.15
N PHE A 308 9.52 -7.60 5.32
CA PHE A 308 10.89 -7.98 5.02
C PHE A 308 11.73 -8.18 6.29
N ASN A 309 11.62 -7.28 7.27
CA ASN A 309 12.39 -7.33 8.51
C ASN A 309 11.86 -8.40 9.48
N ILE A 310 10.53 -8.52 9.67
CA ILE A 310 9.96 -9.49 10.60
C ILE A 310 10.17 -10.92 10.10
N MET A 311 10.05 -11.16 8.79
CA MET A 311 10.27 -12.47 8.19
C MET A 311 11.74 -12.91 8.31
N ARG A 312 12.70 -11.99 8.25
CA ARG A 312 14.11 -12.26 8.53
C ARG A 312 14.35 -12.57 10.02
N ARG A 313 13.84 -11.70 10.90
CA ARG A 313 14.06 -11.78 12.35
C ARG A 313 13.43 -13.03 12.95
N ASN A 314 12.21 -13.38 12.55
CA ASN A 314 11.40 -14.45 13.09
C ASN A 314 11.45 -15.74 12.24
N ALA A 315 12.43 -15.85 11.34
CA ALA A 315 12.62 -17.05 10.54
C ALA A 315 13.04 -18.22 11.43
N VAL A 316 12.38 -19.37 11.24
CA VAL A 316 12.70 -20.61 11.99
C VAL A 316 13.79 -21.45 11.32
N THR A 317 14.15 -21.13 10.07
CA THR A 317 15.24 -21.77 9.33
C THR A 317 16.18 -20.75 8.70
N ASP A 318 17.40 -21.20 8.37
CA ASP A 318 18.34 -20.37 7.61
C ASP A 318 17.85 -20.08 6.19
N ARG A 319 17.07 -21.01 5.62
CA ARG A 319 16.41 -20.79 4.32
C ARG A 319 15.50 -19.56 4.37
N GLY A 320 14.60 -19.50 5.33
CA GLY A 320 13.71 -18.34 5.50
C GLY A 320 14.47 -17.05 5.84
N ARG A 321 15.47 -17.15 6.75
CA ARG A 321 16.24 -15.98 7.22
C ARG A 321 17.07 -15.34 6.14
N ASN A 322 17.77 -16.15 5.34
CA ASN A 322 18.77 -15.66 4.39
C ASN A 322 18.19 -15.31 3.02
N HIS A 323 16.91 -15.62 2.76
CA HIS A 323 16.30 -15.42 1.45
C HIS A 323 15.05 -14.54 1.51
N GLN A 324 15.17 -13.41 2.19
CA GLN A 324 14.23 -12.29 2.08
C GLN A 324 14.90 -11.19 1.26
N TYR A 325 14.21 -10.69 0.23
CA TYR A 325 14.67 -9.64 -0.66
C TYR A 325 13.59 -8.60 -0.81
N VAL A 326 13.97 -7.33 -1.00
CA VAL A 326 13.02 -6.24 -1.22
C VAL A 326 13.49 -5.33 -2.34
N ILE A 327 12.56 -4.98 -3.23
CA ILE A 327 12.78 -4.07 -4.35
C ILE A 327 11.75 -2.96 -4.27
N ILE A 328 12.22 -1.70 -4.29
CA ILE A 328 11.33 -0.53 -4.22
C ILE A 328 11.59 0.39 -5.42
N GLY A 329 10.60 0.45 -6.31
CA GLY A 329 10.59 1.38 -7.45
C GLY A 329 10.00 2.76 -7.07
N PRO A 330 10.04 3.74 -7.99
CA PRO A 330 9.49 5.06 -7.71
C PRO A 330 7.98 5.20 -7.94
N GLN A 331 7.35 4.21 -8.58
CA GLN A 331 5.97 4.28 -9.10
C GLN A 331 4.91 4.28 -7.98
N ALA A 332 3.65 4.03 -8.35
CA ALA A 332 2.52 3.87 -7.47
C ALA A 332 2.12 2.38 -7.31
N HIS A 333 1.02 2.12 -6.61
CA HIS A 333 0.52 0.79 -6.26
C HIS A 333 0.35 -0.14 -7.47
N CYS A 334 1.06 -1.25 -7.49
CA CYS A 334 1.03 -2.29 -8.52
C CYS A 334 1.45 -1.85 -9.94
N ASP A 335 1.96 -0.63 -10.17
CA ASP A 335 2.34 -0.19 -11.49
C ASP A 335 3.87 -0.13 -11.75
N PHE A 336 4.64 -0.75 -10.86
CA PHE A 336 6.10 -0.83 -10.94
C PHE A 336 6.63 -1.33 -12.29
N ALA A 337 5.94 -2.27 -12.94
CA ALA A 337 6.35 -2.85 -14.21
C ALA A 337 5.59 -2.29 -15.44
N THR A 338 4.52 -1.53 -15.23
CA THR A 338 3.69 -0.97 -16.30
C THR A 338 3.96 0.51 -16.56
N ASN A 339 4.43 1.23 -15.54
CA ASN A 339 4.80 2.63 -15.62
C ASN A 339 6.34 2.78 -15.50
N MET A 340 7.08 2.17 -16.42
CA MET A 340 8.55 2.35 -16.51
C MET A 340 8.94 2.69 -17.94
N SER A 341 9.79 3.72 -18.05
CA SER A 341 10.32 4.21 -19.33
C SER A 341 11.67 4.92 -19.09
N GLU A 342 12.27 5.41 -20.16
CA GLU A 342 13.46 6.27 -20.09
C GLU A 342 13.16 7.65 -19.49
N ASP A 343 11.90 8.08 -19.49
CA ASP A 343 11.43 9.33 -18.91
C ASP A 343 10.07 9.11 -18.22
N THR A 344 10.13 8.60 -17.00
CA THR A 344 8.96 8.26 -16.18
C THR A 344 8.56 9.45 -15.33
N TYR A 345 7.24 9.65 -15.20
CA TYR A 345 6.64 10.64 -14.31
C TYR A 345 5.80 9.94 -13.22
N ILE A 346 5.92 10.45 -12.01
CA ILE A 346 5.08 10.04 -10.87
C ILE A 346 4.30 11.27 -10.41
N GLY A 347 3.02 11.34 -10.76
CA GLY A 347 2.31 12.61 -10.74
C GLY A 347 2.95 13.59 -11.73
N ASP A 348 3.33 14.77 -11.26
CA ASP A 348 3.98 15.83 -12.07
C ASP A 348 5.52 15.79 -11.96
N MET A 349 6.09 14.93 -11.10
CA MET A 349 7.53 14.84 -10.90
C MET A 349 8.19 13.86 -11.86
N SER A 350 9.16 14.33 -12.65
CA SER A 350 10.01 13.45 -13.47
C SER A 350 11.00 12.69 -12.59
N VAL A 351 11.05 11.37 -12.77
CA VAL A 351 12.01 10.48 -12.10
C VAL A 351 12.97 9.81 -13.10
N GLY A 352 12.94 10.22 -14.39
CA GLY A 352 13.86 9.77 -15.43
C GLY A 352 13.74 8.29 -15.77
N ASP A 353 14.88 7.62 -16.00
CA ASP A 353 14.91 6.21 -16.39
C ASP A 353 14.67 5.28 -15.19
N THR A 354 13.50 4.67 -15.17
CA THR A 354 13.08 3.76 -14.08
C THR A 354 13.07 2.30 -14.50
N ARG A 355 13.56 1.98 -15.70
CA ARG A 355 13.56 0.60 -16.21
C ARG A 355 14.32 -0.33 -15.28
N PHE A 356 13.70 -1.47 -15.01
CA PHE A 356 14.23 -2.56 -14.19
C PHE A 356 13.68 -3.88 -14.71
N ASP A 357 14.51 -4.90 -14.79
CA ASP A 357 14.08 -6.21 -15.29
C ASP A 357 13.36 -7.04 -14.23
N TYR A 358 12.16 -6.58 -13.84
CA TYR A 358 11.31 -7.29 -12.88
C TYR A 358 10.97 -8.70 -13.34
N PHE A 359 10.61 -8.86 -14.61
CA PHE A 359 10.18 -10.17 -15.12
C PHE A 359 11.33 -11.17 -15.23
N GLY A 360 12.51 -10.74 -15.63
CA GLY A 360 13.72 -11.58 -15.61
C GLY A 360 14.03 -12.04 -14.19
N LEU A 361 13.93 -11.14 -13.21
CA LEU A 361 14.15 -11.49 -11.81
C LEU A 361 13.08 -12.44 -11.25
N PHE A 362 11.80 -12.24 -11.56
CA PHE A 362 10.71 -13.15 -11.16
C PHE A 362 10.90 -14.54 -11.77
N LYS A 363 11.29 -14.61 -13.05
CA LYS A 363 11.63 -15.85 -13.73
C LYS A 363 12.77 -16.57 -13.00
N GLN A 364 13.91 -15.90 -12.76
CA GLN A 364 15.06 -16.48 -12.07
C GLN A 364 14.69 -16.97 -10.66
N TRP A 365 13.87 -16.21 -9.93
CA TRP A 365 13.38 -16.58 -8.59
C TRP A 365 12.56 -17.86 -8.60
N LEU A 366 11.57 -17.97 -9.53
CA LEU A 366 10.73 -19.16 -9.66
C LEU A 366 11.52 -20.37 -10.19
N GLU A 367 12.48 -20.17 -11.09
CA GLU A 367 13.34 -21.23 -11.61
C GLU A 367 14.24 -21.82 -10.53
N TYR A 368 14.85 -20.97 -9.71
CA TYR A 368 15.70 -21.43 -8.61
C TYR A 368 14.91 -22.26 -7.57
N TRP A 369 13.82 -21.71 -7.07
CA TRP A 369 13.07 -22.33 -5.98
C TRP A 369 12.21 -23.51 -6.43
N LEU A 370 11.59 -23.44 -7.58
CA LEU A 370 10.61 -24.42 -8.03
C LEU A 370 11.20 -25.48 -8.99
N LYS A 371 12.13 -25.08 -9.86
CA LYS A 371 12.78 -26.00 -10.81
C LYS A 371 14.16 -26.47 -10.34
N GLY A 372 14.78 -25.80 -9.36
CA GLY A 372 16.11 -26.11 -8.86
C GLY A 372 17.24 -25.72 -9.84
N ILE A 373 16.97 -24.72 -10.70
CA ILE A 373 17.97 -24.18 -11.62
C ILE A 373 18.85 -23.20 -10.84
N ASP A 374 20.14 -23.46 -10.77
CA ASP A 374 21.12 -22.54 -10.20
C ASP A 374 21.39 -21.40 -11.20
N ASN A 375 21.04 -20.17 -10.80
CA ASN A 375 21.07 -18.98 -11.66
C ASN A 375 21.48 -17.72 -10.91
N ASP A 376 22.21 -17.86 -9.83
CA ASP A 376 22.77 -16.77 -9.01
C ASP A 376 21.75 -15.79 -8.39
N VAL A 377 20.42 -16.02 -8.52
CA VAL A 377 19.40 -15.09 -7.96
C VAL A 377 19.54 -14.87 -6.48
N THR A 378 20.05 -15.84 -5.73
CA THR A 378 20.28 -15.75 -4.29
C THR A 378 21.51 -14.91 -3.92
N SER A 379 22.36 -14.58 -4.89
CA SER A 379 23.53 -13.71 -4.75
C SER A 379 23.22 -12.24 -4.98
N THR A 380 21.99 -11.90 -5.39
CA THR A 380 21.57 -10.51 -5.58
C THR A 380 21.54 -9.76 -4.24
N PRO A 381 21.71 -8.41 -4.22
CA PRO A 381 21.58 -7.61 -3.02
C PRO A 381 20.20 -7.79 -2.35
N LYS A 382 20.16 -7.77 -1.01
CA LYS A 382 18.92 -8.00 -0.25
C LYS A 382 17.92 -6.86 -0.41
N VAL A 383 18.40 -5.65 -0.61
CA VAL A 383 17.61 -4.44 -0.80
C VAL A 383 18.02 -3.78 -2.10
N GLN A 384 17.08 -3.56 -2.99
CA GLN A 384 17.27 -2.77 -4.20
C GLN A 384 16.23 -1.65 -4.18
N TYR A 385 16.64 -0.43 -4.42
CA TYR A 385 15.75 0.71 -4.32
C TYR A 385 16.10 1.79 -5.34
N PHE A 386 15.08 2.52 -5.76
CA PHE A 386 15.26 3.65 -6.66
C PHE A 386 15.47 4.93 -5.87
N LEU A 387 16.59 5.61 -6.08
CA LEU A 387 16.90 6.92 -5.50
C LEU A 387 16.33 8.02 -6.39
N MET A 388 15.17 8.54 -6.02
CA MET A 388 14.56 9.69 -6.69
C MET A 388 15.45 10.93 -6.57
N GLY A 389 15.37 11.86 -7.51
CA GLY A 389 16.20 13.06 -7.55
C GLY A 389 17.60 12.83 -8.15
N MET A 390 18.29 11.73 -7.88
CA MET A 390 19.41 11.23 -8.69
C MET A 390 18.93 10.40 -9.87
N ASN A 391 17.75 9.78 -9.70
CA ASN A 391 17.09 8.95 -10.69
C ASN A 391 17.93 7.73 -11.09
N GLU A 392 18.37 6.99 -10.08
CA GLU A 392 19.21 5.81 -10.25
C GLU A 392 18.83 4.67 -9.30
N TRP A 393 19.01 3.43 -9.75
CA TRP A 393 18.87 2.25 -8.89
C TRP A 393 20.10 2.07 -7.99
N LYS A 394 19.85 1.79 -6.71
CA LYS A 394 20.85 1.48 -5.69
C LYS A 394 20.57 0.16 -5.01
N SER A 395 21.56 -0.34 -4.28
CA SER A 395 21.43 -1.59 -3.53
C SER A 395 22.10 -1.53 -2.16
N ALA A 396 21.62 -2.39 -1.25
CA ALA A 396 22.12 -2.59 0.10
C ALA A 396 21.82 -4.01 0.59
N ASP A 397 22.36 -4.38 1.77
CA ASP A 397 22.12 -5.71 2.36
C ASP A 397 21.08 -5.71 3.48
N GLU A 398 20.67 -4.52 3.95
CA GLU A 398 19.70 -4.37 5.04
C GLU A 398 18.91 -3.08 4.95
N TRP A 399 17.77 -3.04 5.63
CA TRP A 399 16.93 -1.86 5.79
C TRP A 399 16.54 -1.67 7.26
N PRO A 400 16.71 -0.45 7.85
CA PRO A 400 17.40 0.71 7.25
C PRO A 400 18.85 0.41 6.89
N LEU A 401 19.44 1.21 5.97
CA LEU A 401 20.80 0.99 5.50
C LEU A 401 21.81 1.15 6.65
N ALA A 402 22.84 0.29 6.70
CA ALA A 402 23.87 0.31 7.75
C ALA A 402 24.59 1.68 7.89
N VAL A 403 24.69 2.42 6.80
CA VAL A 403 25.35 3.74 6.74
C VAL A 403 24.45 4.90 7.12
N THR A 404 23.18 4.63 7.43
CA THR A 404 22.19 5.67 7.75
C THR A 404 22.56 6.44 9.03
N GLN A 405 22.56 7.78 8.93
CA GLN A 405 22.72 8.68 10.06
C GLN A 405 21.41 9.42 10.34
N PHE A 406 20.69 9.00 11.37
CA PHE A 406 19.44 9.65 11.79
C PHE A 406 19.74 11.05 12.34
N THR A 407 19.43 12.07 11.54
CA THR A 407 19.76 13.47 11.79
C THR A 407 18.52 14.28 12.13
N LYS A 408 18.56 15.00 13.25
CA LYS A 408 17.46 15.86 13.69
C LYS A 408 17.49 17.21 12.98
N TYR A 409 16.35 17.59 12.42
CA TYR A 409 16.06 18.91 11.90
C TYR A 409 14.98 19.53 12.79
N TYR A 410 15.38 20.48 13.63
CA TYR A 410 14.50 21.15 14.58
C TYR A 410 13.62 22.18 13.89
N LEU A 411 12.39 22.30 14.41
CA LEU A 411 11.42 23.32 13.99
C LEU A 411 11.76 24.64 14.71
N HIS A 412 11.70 25.74 13.96
CA HIS A 412 11.90 27.09 14.45
C HIS A 412 10.87 28.04 13.86
N SER A 413 10.38 28.98 14.66
CA SER A 413 9.62 30.14 14.17
C SER A 413 9.54 31.21 15.27
N ASP A 414 8.96 32.36 14.94
CA ASP A 414 8.62 33.41 15.92
C ASP A 414 7.13 33.37 16.33
N GLY A 415 6.45 32.23 16.06
CA GLY A 415 5.03 32.02 16.32
C GLY A 415 4.14 32.25 15.11
N HIS A 416 4.72 32.25 13.90
CA HIS A 416 4.03 32.52 12.64
C HIS A 416 4.53 31.59 11.50
N ALA A 417 4.56 30.28 11.75
CA ALA A 417 4.87 29.31 10.69
C ALA A 417 3.67 29.01 9.75
N ASN A 418 2.53 29.64 9.98
CA ASN A 418 1.32 29.48 9.18
C ASN A 418 1.55 29.92 7.75
N SER A 419 1.29 29.02 6.82
CA SER A 419 1.52 29.12 5.39
C SER A 419 3.00 29.17 4.93
N ARG A 420 3.20 28.99 3.62
CA ARG A 420 4.53 29.03 2.96
C ARG A 420 5.27 30.39 3.08
N TYR A 421 4.56 31.44 3.43
CA TYR A 421 5.10 32.78 3.63
C TYR A 421 5.35 33.11 5.11
N GLY A 422 5.10 32.16 5.99
CA GLY A 422 5.38 32.29 7.40
C GLY A 422 6.87 32.29 7.75
N THR A 423 7.16 32.28 9.04
CA THR A 423 8.54 32.38 9.57
C THR A 423 9.15 31.02 9.91
N GLY A 424 8.46 29.92 9.58
CA GLY A 424 8.88 28.54 9.89
C GLY A 424 10.20 28.16 9.19
N LYS A 425 11.14 27.60 9.97
CA LYS A 425 12.45 27.16 9.49
C LYS A 425 12.77 25.76 10.01
N LEU A 426 13.49 24.97 9.22
CA LEU A 426 14.15 23.73 9.63
C LEU A 426 15.65 23.94 9.76
N SER A 427 16.25 23.44 10.84
CA SER A 427 17.67 23.55 11.09
C SER A 427 18.17 22.40 11.97
N THR A 428 19.41 21.98 11.80
CA THR A 428 20.08 21.02 12.70
C THR A 428 20.49 21.64 14.04
N LYS A 429 20.32 22.96 14.21
CA LYS A 429 20.59 23.67 15.45
C LYS A 429 19.41 23.56 16.40
N GLU A 430 19.64 23.23 17.66
CA GLU A 430 18.58 23.17 18.67
C GLU A 430 17.91 24.54 18.91
N PRO A 431 16.58 24.54 19.16
CA PRO A 431 15.82 25.77 19.38
C PRO A 431 16.16 26.43 20.74
N GLY A 432 15.99 27.74 20.78
CA GLY A 432 16.03 28.55 21.99
C GLY A 432 14.68 28.66 22.69
N ASN A 433 14.41 29.80 23.28
CA ASN A 433 13.08 30.15 23.81
C ASN A 433 12.27 30.79 22.68
N GLU A 434 11.61 29.96 21.89
CA GLU A 434 10.80 30.39 20.76
C GLU A 434 9.31 30.30 21.09
N LYS A 435 8.49 31.13 20.44
CA LYS A 435 7.03 31.11 20.61
C LYS A 435 6.46 29.92 19.82
N PRO A 436 5.47 29.22 20.36
CA PRO A 436 4.83 28.14 19.63
C PRO A 436 4.00 28.66 18.45
N ASP A 437 3.82 27.84 17.45
CA ASP A 437 2.89 28.07 16.35
C ASP A 437 1.51 27.51 16.68
N THR A 438 0.47 28.23 16.28
CA THR A 438 -0.92 27.88 16.59
C THR A 438 -1.79 28.00 15.34
N TYR A 439 -2.72 27.06 15.20
CA TYR A 439 -3.74 27.08 14.15
C TYR A 439 -5.07 26.54 14.64
N ILE A 440 -6.13 26.83 13.89
CA ILE A 440 -7.46 26.27 14.12
C ILE A 440 -7.68 25.14 13.11
N TYR A 441 -7.96 23.96 13.61
CA TYR A 441 -8.42 22.85 12.79
C TYR A 441 -9.95 22.80 12.83
N ASP A 442 -10.56 22.89 11.65
CA ASP A 442 -12.00 22.73 11.42
C ASP A 442 -12.27 21.45 10.63
N PRO A 443 -12.87 20.41 11.22
CA PRO A 443 -13.24 19.20 10.50
C PRO A 443 -14.22 19.42 9.34
N GLY A 444 -14.96 20.54 9.33
CA GLY A 444 -15.82 20.97 8.23
C GLY A 444 -15.05 21.50 7.01
N SER A 445 -13.77 21.88 7.20
CA SER A 445 -12.88 22.40 6.14
C SER A 445 -11.48 21.78 6.24
N PRO A 446 -11.34 20.44 6.15
CA PRO A 446 -10.07 19.77 6.35
C PRO A 446 -9.05 20.15 5.28
N VAL A 447 -7.75 20.00 5.60
CA VAL A 447 -6.66 20.17 4.62
C VAL A 447 -6.79 19.09 3.55
N PRO A 448 -6.87 19.46 2.26
CA PRO A 448 -7.05 18.49 1.20
C PRO A 448 -5.79 17.66 0.94
N SER A 449 -5.99 16.39 0.60
CA SER A 449 -4.93 15.56 0.02
C SER A 449 -4.71 15.95 -1.44
N LEU A 450 -3.46 16.09 -1.84
CA LEU A 450 -3.07 16.22 -3.24
C LEU A 450 -1.89 15.29 -3.50
N GLY A 451 -2.13 14.23 -4.28
CA GLY A 451 -1.13 13.19 -4.50
C GLY A 451 -0.83 12.36 -3.26
N GLY A 452 0.42 11.92 -3.14
CA GLY A 452 0.91 11.05 -2.08
C GLY A 452 0.78 9.57 -2.40
N PRO A 453 1.14 8.69 -1.45
CA PRO A 453 1.01 7.25 -1.61
C PRO A 453 -0.44 6.83 -1.33
N VAL A 454 -1.24 6.79 -2.38
CA VAL A 454 -2.65 6.34 -2.34
C VAL A 454 -2.89 5.25 -3.38
N CYS A 455 -3.83 4.33 -3.10
CA CYS A 455 -4.26 3.33 -4.06
C CYS A 455 -5.78 3.17 -4.06
N CYS A 456 -6.26 2.41 -5.04
CA CYS A 456 -7.59 1.80 -5.03
C CYS A 456 -8.76 2.76 -4.88
N THR A 457 -8.55 4.07 -4.99
CA THR A 457 -9.51 5.11 -4.62
C THR A 457 -10.76 5.11 -5.50
N GLY A 458 -10.59 4.83 -6.79
CA GLY A 458 -11.67 4.93 -7.78
C GLY A 458 -12.11 6.36 -8.09
N SER A 459 -11.59 7.31 -7.36
CA SER A 459 -11.89 8.73 -7.51
C SER A 459 -10.87 9.41 -8.40
N PRO A 460 -11.29 10.23 -9.35
CA PRO A 460 -10.38 11.06 -10.15
C PRO A 460 -9.67 12.14 -9.32
N ASP A 461 -10.18 12.45 -8.12
CA ASP A 461 -9.66 13.52 -7.25
C ASP A 461 -8.61 13.01 -6.25
N ALA A 462 -8.43 11.71 -6.15
CA ALA A 462 -7.47 11.08 -5.24
C ALA A 462 -6.52 10.18 -6.04
N VAL A 463 -5.52 10.80 -6.64
CA VAL A 463 -4.53 10.16 -7.52
C VAL A 463 -3.18 10.03 -6.80
N PRO A 464 -2.41 8.92 -7.02
CA PRO A 464 -1.10 8.77 -6.43
C PRO A 464 -0.05 9.64 -7.13
N GLY A 465 1.02 9.96 -6.41
CA GLY A 465 2.19 10.62 -6.98
C GLY A 465 2.59 11.92 -6.32
N ALA A 466 3.60 12.56 -6.89
CA ALA A 466 4.12 13.86 -6.46
C ALA A 466 3.46 15.00 -7.22
N TYR A 467 2.87 15.93 -6.48
CA TYR A 467 2.20 17.11 -7.02
C TYR A 467 2.63 18.37 -6.26
N ASP A 468 2.52 19.53 -6.92
CA ASP A 468 2.89 20.80 -6.31
C ASP A 468 1.95 21.20 -5.16
N GLN A 469 2.47 21.20 -3.94
CA GLN A 469 1.74 21.53 -2.71
C GLN A 469 1.57 23.05 -2.47
N SER A 470 2.08 23.89 -3.36
CA SER A 470 2.16 25.33 -3.17
C SER A 470 0.83 26.01 -2.80
N GLU A 471 -0.30 25.54 -3.34
CA GLU A 471 -1.62 26.07 -3.02
C GLU A 471 -2.13 25.61 -1.65
N ILE A 472 -1.85 24.35 -1.28
CA ILE A 472 -2.19 23.80 0.06
C ILE A 472 -1.41 24.56 1.12
N GLU A 473 -0.15 24.84 0.87
CA GLU A 473 0.73 25.60 1.75
C GLU A 473 0.31 27.08 1.95
N MET A 474 -0.68 27.58 1.22
CA MET A 474 -1.28 28.91 1.45
C MET A 474 -2.29 28.92 2.61
N ARG A 475 -2.73 27.78 3.08
CA ARG A 475 -3.72 27.67 4.16
C ARG A 475 -3.11 28.11 5.49
N HIS A 476 -3.94 28.72 6.34
CA HIS A 476 -3.53 29.16 7.69
C HIS A 476 -3.47 28.01 8.70
N ASP A 477 -4.08 26.88 8.39
CA ASP A 477 -4.07 25.64 9.19
C ASP A 477 -2.99 24.63 8.73
N VAL A 478 -2.08 25.07 7.85
CA VAL A 478 -0.87 24.34 7.45
C VAL A 478 0.34 25.13 7.93
N LEU A 479 1.10 24.56 8.88
CA LEU A 479 2.37 25.11 9.33
C LEU A 479 3.47 24.61 8.40
N VAL A 480 4.32 25.54 7.93
CA VAL A 480 5.36 25.27 6.94
C VAL A 480 6.73 25.61 7.47
N TYR A 481 7.61 24.59 7.60
CA TYR A 481 8.97 24.76 8.05
C TYR A 481 9.96 24.38 6.95
N THR A 482 10.89 25.27 6.59
CA THR A 482 11.74 25.12 5.41
C THR A 482 13.20 25.39 5.73
N THR A 483 14.13 24.57 5.21
CA THR A 483 15.56 24.85 5.28
C THR A 483 15.94 26.01 4.39
N PRO A 484 17.09 26.67 4.61
CA PRO A 484 17.73 27.46 3.56
C PRO A 484 18.00 26.59 2.32
N ALA A 485 18.20 27.23 1.16
CA ALA A 485 18.63 26.49 -0.03
C ALA A 485 19.88 25.68 0.25
N LEU A 486 19.86 24.40 -0.09
CA LEU A 486 20.95 23.47 0.16
C LEU A 486 22.21 23.90 -0.61
N LYS A 487 23.33 23.98 0.09
CA LYS A 487 24.64 24.31 -0.52
C LYS A 487 25.20 23.13 -1.31
N GLU A 488 24.89 21.93 -0.85
CA GLU A 488 25.24 20.64 -1.46
C GLU A 488 23.99 19.75 -1.42
N GLY A 489 23.93 18.73 -2.28
CA GLY A 489 22.81 17.80 -2.27
C GLY A 489 22.85 16.91 -1.02
N VAL A 490 21.68 16.41 -0.64
CA VAL A 490 21.48 15.57 0.55
C VAL A 490 20.66 14.35 0.16
N GLU A 491 21.20 13.15 0.36
CA GLU A 491 20.47 11.90 0.23
C GLU A 491 19.74 11.58 1.53
N VAL A 492 18.42 11.37 1.41
CA VAL A 492 17.54 10.92 2.50
C VAL A 492 16.98 9.56 2.09
N THR A 493 17.49 8.48 2.71
CA THR A 493 17.08 7.11 2.38
C THR A 493 16.85 6.32 3.67
N GLY A 494 15.58 5.98 3.94
CA GLY A 494 15.20 5.27 5.14
C GLY A 494 13.83 5.68 5.69
N PRO A 495 13.46 5.16 6.88
CA PRO A 495 12.26 5.56 7.61
C PRO A 495 12.41 6.98 8.18
N ILE A 496 11.31 7.74 8.16
CA ILE A 496 11.26 9.13 8.62
C ILE A 496 10.30 9.24 9.80
N GLU A 497 10.74 9.92 10.85
CA GLU A 497 9.94 10.19 12.04
C GLU A 497 9.82 11.69 12.28
N LEU A 498 8.64 12.13 12.69
CA LEU A 498 8.39 13.48 13.15
C LEU A 498 8.02 13.47 14.63
N VAL A 499 8.88 14.05 15.45
CA VAL A 499 8.62 14.25 16.89
C VAL A 499 8.08 15.64 17.11
N LEU A 500 6.83 15.74 17.55
CA LEU A 500 6.20 16.99 17.90
C LEU A 500 5.91 17.06 19.40
N TYR A 501 6.01 18.26 19.94
CA TYR A 501 5.43 18.62 21.23
C TYR A 501 4.19 19.46 20.95
N VAL A 502 3.01 18.91 21.29
CA VAL A 502 1.72 19.45 20.87
C VAL A 502 0.82 19.71 22.06
N SER A 503 -0.05 20.70 21.96
CA SER A 503 -1.22 20.84 22.82
C SER A 503 -2.46 21.18 21.99
N SER A 504 -3.63 20.85 22.49
CA SER A 504 -4.91 21.10 21.83
C SER A 504 -5.96 21.60 22.82
N SER A 505 -6.93 22.36 22.35
CA SER A 505 -8.13 22.68 23.10
C SER A 505 -9.13 21.50 23.16
N ALA A 506 -8.94 20.49 22.28
CA ALA A 506 -9.74 19.27 22.25
C ALA A 506 -9.05 18.13 22.99
N LYS A 507 -9.82 17.17 23.48
CA LYS A 507 -9.29 15.96 24.13
C LYS A 507 -8.75 14.92 23.14
N ASP A 508 -9.07 15.05 21.86
CA ASP A 508 -8.52 14.27 20.76
C ASP A 508 -8.51 15.09 19.47
N THR A 509 -7.49 14.90 18.65
CA THR A 509 -7.30 15.53 17.33
C THR A 509 -6.24 14.74 16.58
N ASP A 510 -6.03 15.02 15.29
CA ASP A 510 -4.96 14.39 14.54
C ASP A 510 -3.82 15.38 14.28
N PHE A 511 -2.60 14.85 14.11
CA PHE A 511 -1.45 15.60 13.64
C PHE A 511 -0.82 14.90 12.45
N THR A 512 -0.50 15.67 11.40
CA THR A 512 0.12 15.17 10.16
C THR A 512 1.52 15.73 9.99
N GLY A 513 2.36 14.99 9.29
CA GLY A 513 3.64 15.45 8.79
C GLY A 513 3.80 15.08 7.32
N LYS A 514 4.22 16.03 6.48
CA LYS A 514 4.50 15.79 5.06
C LYS A 514 5.88 16.34 4.71
N LEU A 515 6.73 15.46 4.18
CA LEU A 515 8.04 15.86 3.65
C LEU A 515 7.88 16.33 2.21
N VAL A 516 8.48 17.47 1.89
CA VAL A 516 8.36 18.13 0.59
C VAL A 516 9.73 18.54 0.07
N ASP A 517 9.98 18.30 -1.22
CA ASP A 517 11.14 18.80 -1.95
C ASP A 517 10.75 20.11 -2.67
N VAL A 518 11.36 21.21 -2.24
CA VAL A 518 11.11 22.53 -2.85
C VAL A 518 12.21 22.86 -3.84
N TYR A 519 11.82 22.97 -5.10
CA TYR A 519 12.68 23.30 -6.22
C TYR A 519 13.08 24.79 -6.23
N PRO A 520 14.15 25.17 -6.95
CA PRO A 520 14.60 26.57 -7.01
C PRO A 520 13.56 27.54 -7.59
N ASP A 521 12.66 27.08 -8.44
CA ASP A 521 11.56 27.87 -9.03
C ASP A 521 10.35 28.03 -8.09
N GLY A 522 10.36 27.31 -6.95
CA GLY A 522 9.31 27.35 -5.94
C GLY A 522 8.28 26.22 -6.02
N THR A 523 8.35 25.34 -7.02
CA THR A 523 7.55 24.11 -7.09
C THR A 523 7.86 23.23 -5.88
N ALA A 524 6.85 22.68 -5.23
CA ALA A 524 6.96 21.99 -3.96
C ALA A 524 6.35 20.58 -4.05
N PHE A 525 7.13 19.56 -4.37
CA PHE A 525 6.64 18.19 -4.53
C PHE A 525 6.58 17.44 -3.19
N ASN A 526 5.42 16.85 -2.89
CA ASN A 526 5.27 15.92 -1.76
C ASN A 526 6.06 14.62 -2.00
N ILE A 527 6.82 14.20 -1.00
CA ILE A 527 7.68 13.01 -1.07
C ILE A 527 7.08 11.85 -0.28
N CYS A 528 6.80 12.06 0.98
CA CYS A 528 6.12 11.09 1.84
C CYS A 528 5.37 11.81 2.96
N GLU A 529 4.46 11.13 3.62
CA GLU A 529 3.58 11.74 4.62
C GLU A 529 3.04 10.71 5.62
N GLY A 530 2.66 11.20 6.79
CA GLY A 530 2.09 10.41 7.85
C GLY A 530 1.10 11.19 8.70
N ILE A 531 0.36 10.46 9.53
CA ILE A 531 -0.65 10.98 10.45
C ILE A 531 -0.61 10.23 11.78
N LEU A 532 -0.96 10.92 12.86
CA LEU A 532 -1.19 10.32 14.17
C LEU A 532 -2.48 10.87 14.77
N ARG A 533 -3.40 9.98 15.11
CA ARG A 533 -4.55 10.29 15.96
C ARG A 533 -4.10 10.33 17.41
N ALA A 534 -4.25 11.47 18.06
CA ALA A 534 -3.60 11.77 19.35
C ALA A 534 -3.95 10.79 20.47
N ARG A 535 -5.13 10.16 20.44
CA ARG A 535 -5.52 9.14 21.42
C ARG A 535 -4.62 7.90 21.39
N TYR A 536 -3.94 7.60 20.27
CA TYR A 536 -3.02 6.48 20.11
C TYR A 536 -1.54 6.86 20.30
N ARG A 537 -1.25 8.07 20.83
CA ARG A 537 0.13 8.56 21.01
C ARG A 537 1.00 7.73 21.96
N GLU A 538 0.38 6.99 22.89
CA GLU A 538 1.08 6.21 23.90
C GLU A 538 1.17 4.71 23.55
N ALA A 539 0.10 4.17 22.98
CA ALA A 539 0.01 2.76 22.62
C ALA A 539 -1.09 2.50 21.59
N TRP A 540 -0.91 1.49 20.75
CA TRP A 540 -1.87 1.09 19.70
C TRP A 540 -3.12 0.39 20.23
N ASP A 541 -3.00 -0.29 21.36
CA ASP A 541 -4.03 -1.12 21.98
C ASP A 541 -4.86 -0.36 23.03
N ARG A 542 -4.55 0.91 23.22
CA ARG A 542 -5.20 1.72 24.27
C ARG A 542 -5.38 3.17 23.82
N GLU A 543 -6.60 3.65 23.96
CA GLU A 543 -6.92 5.05 23.77
C GLU A 543 -6.58 5.86 25.05
N VAL A 544 -5.80 6.92 24.88
CA VAL A 544 -5.46 7.86 25.96
C VAL A 544 -5.72 9.27 25.48
N PHE A 545 -6.78 9.90 25.99
CA PHE A 545 -7.14 11.26 25.60
C PHE A 545 -6.15 12.31 26.12
N MET A 546 -6.09 13.44 25.44
CA MET A 546 -5.32 14.61 25.88
C MET A 546 -6.13 15.41 26.91
N GLU A 547 -5.45 15.98 27.89
CA GLU A 547 -6.00 17.08 28.69
C GLU A 547 -5.86 18.37 27.88
N PRO A 548 -6.93 19.18 27.74
CA PRO A 548 -6.87 20.44 27.02
C PRO A 548 -5.72 21.34 27.47
N GLU A 549 -5.05 21.97 26.51
CA GLU A 549 -3.93 22.91 26.70
C GLU A 549 -2.64 22.28 27.31
N GLN A 550 -2.65 21.02 27.73
CA GLN A 550 -1.44 20.34 28.20
C GLN A 550 -0.55 19.94 27.02
N ALA A 551 0.77 20.15 27.16
CA ALA A 551 1.74 19.76 26.15
C ALA A 551 2.11 18.27 26.25
N TYR A 552 2.04 17.56 25.12
CA TYR A 552 2.40 16.16 24.97
C TYR A 552 3.47 15.98 23.91
N ARG A 553 4.38 15.03 24.10
CA ARG A 553 5.27 14.55 23.06
C ARG A 553 4.53 13.48 22.23
N VAL A 554 4.50 13.67 20.92
CA VAL A 554 3.96 12.69 19.97
C VAL A 554 5.02 12.34 18.94
N THR A 555 4.96 11.12 18.40
CA THR A 555 5.84 10.67 17.32
C THR A 555 4.97 10.20 16.16
N ILE A 556 5.14 10.81 15.00
CA ILE A 556 4.44 10.49 13.77
C ILE A 556 5.38 9.71 12.87
N ASP A 557 4.98 8.52 12.44
CA ASP A 557 5.62 7.80 11.34
C ASP A 557 5.26 8.52 10.03
N VAL A 558 6.26 9.12 9.39
CA VAL A 558 6.09 9.84 8.11
C VAL A 558 6.38 8.91 6.92
N SER A 559 6.35 7.58 7.14
CA SER A 559 6.66 6.56 6.15
C SER A 559 8.18 6.43 5.88
N ALA A 560 8.53 5.91 4.70
CA ALA A 560 9.90 5.76 4.26
C ALA A 560 10.06 6.28 2.83
N THR A 561 11.25 6.71 2.48
CA THR A 561 11.55 7.18 1.12
C THR A 561 13.01 6.97 0.76
N SER A 562 13.33 7.18 -0.51
CA SER A 562 14.70 7.39 -0.99
C SER A 562 14.68 8.55 -1.99
N ILE A 563 15.21 9.69 -1.55
CA ILE A 563 15.23 10.95 -2.32
C ILE A 563 16.56 11.67 -2.16
N TYR A 564 17.09 12.19 -3.23
CA TYR A 564 18.23 13.10 -3.23
C TYR A 564 17.76 14.54 -3.45
N PHE A 565 17.71 15.31 -2.36
CA PHE A 565 17.48 16.75 -2.44
C PHE A 565 18.68 17.42 -3.11
N ARG A 566 18.50 17.97 -4.29
CA ARG A 566 19.61 18.54 -5.06
C ARG A 566 20.11 19.87 -4.47
N LYS A 567 21.32 20.24 -4.80
CA LYS A 567 21.86 21.59 -4.51
C LYS A 567 20.91 22.67 -5.02
N GLY A 568 20.61 23.67 -4.19
CA GLY A 568 19.65 24.73 -4.49
C GLY A 568 18.22 24.42 -4.10
N HIS A 569 17.83 23.15 -3.95
CA HIS A 569 16.53 22.76 -3.39
C HIS A 569 16.45 23.06 -1.89
N ARG A 570 15.28 22.90 -1.31
CA ARG A 570 15.04 23.05 0.14
C ARG A 570 14.26 21.84 0.64
N ILE A 571 14.63 21.36 1.81
CA ILE A 571 13.83 20.38 2.55
C ILE A 571 12.73 21.16 3.28
N ARG A 572 11.47 20.73 3.12
CA ARG A 572 10.31 21.33 3.77
C ARG A 572 9.49 20.29 4.50
N LEU A 573 8.94 20.69 5.62
CA LEU A 573 7.96 19.95 6.41
C LEU A 573 6.68 20.77 6.48
N GLU A 574 5.56 20.15 6.11
CA GLU A 574 4.22 20.63 6.43
C GLU A 574 3.69 19.91 7.66
N VAL A 575 3.04 20.63 8.57
CA VAL A 575 2.35 20.11 9.75
C VAL A 575 0.93 20.65 9.76
N ALA A 576 -0.05 19.75 9.89
CA ALA A 576 -1.48 20.07 9.95
C ALA A 576 -2.23 19.08 10.85
N SER A 577 -3.57 19.12 10.84
CA SER A 577 -4.43 18.17 11.59
C SER A 577 -5.35 17.35 10.71
N SER A 578 -5.10 17.35 9.40
CA SER A 578 -5.85 16.52 8.45
C SER A 578 -5.08 16.38 7.14
N ASN A 579 -5.44 15.35 6.38
CA ASN A 579 -4.99 15.09 5.02
C ASN A 579 -6.13 14.31 4.33
N PHE A 580 -7.17 15.05 3.95
CA PHE A 580 -8.47 14.51 3.55
C PHE A 580 -8.71 14.64 2.04
N PRO A 581 -9.27 13.63 1.36
CA PRO A 581 -9.87 12.42 1.90
C PRO A 581 -8.93 11.18 1.96
N ARG A 582 -7.61 11.36 1.88
CA ARG A 582 -6.71 10.20 2.07
C ARG A 582 -6.99 9.50 3.40
N PHE A 583 -7.00 10.27 4.48
CA PHE A 583 -7.40 9.81 5.80
C PHE A 583 -8.76 10.38 6.21
N ASP A 584 -9.47 9.68 7.08
CA ASP A 584 -10.66 10.21 7.71
C ASP A 584 -10.30 11.43 8.56
N ARG A 585 -11.25 12.36 8.68
CA ARG A 585 -11.09 13.56 9.51
C ARG A 585 -11.43 13.25 10.95
N ASN A 586 -10.56 13.64 11.90
CA ASN A 586 -10.90 13.59 13.31
C ASN A 586 -11.95 14.67 13.62
N LEU A 587 -13.05 14.28 14.24
CA LEU A 587 -14.15 15.19 14.60
C LEU A 587 -13.89 15.98 15.89
N ASN A 588 -12.73 15.74 16.54
CA ASN A 588 -12.24 16.39 17.77
C ASN A 588 -13.11 16.17 19.03
N THR A 589 -14.23 15.48 18.92
CA THR A 589 -15.16 15.22 20.03
C THR A 589 -14.58 14.27 21.09
N GLY A 590 -13.64 13.39 20.64
CA GLY A 590 -13.12 12.28 21.43
C GLY A 590 -14.10 11.11 21.58
N GLY A 591 -15.17 11.09 20.79
CA GLY A 591 -16.03 9.92 20.59
C GLY A 591 -15.43 8.94 19.56
N HIS A 592 -16.25 8.02 19.07
CA HIS A 592 -15.85 7.12 18.02
C HIS A 592 -15.97 7.83 16.68
N ASN A 593 -14.86 8.17 16.06
CA ASN A 593 -14.82 8.97 14.86
C ASN A 593 -15.61 8.38 13.66
N TYR A 594 -15.88 7.07 13.69
CA TYR A 594 -16.58 6.37 12.62
C TYR A 594 -18.11 6.45 12.70
N ASP A 595 -18.73 6.70 13.88
CA ASP A 595 -20.17 6.68 14.10
C ASP A 595 -20.77 8.05 14.49
N GLU A 596 -19.98 9.12 14.41
CA GLU A 596 -20.37 10.49 14.71
C GLU A 596 -20.55 11.34 13.45
N SER A 597 -21.45 12.32 13.52
CA SER A 597 -21.69 13.31 12.46
C SER A 597 -21.45 14.75 12.89
N GLU A 598 -21.38 14.99 14.20
CA GLU A 598 -21.10 16.31 14.78
C GLU A 598 -19.61 16.46 15.06
N TRP A 599 -19.09 17.67 14.93
CA TRP A 599 -17.68 17.96 15.19
C TRP A 599 -17.49 19.27 15.95
N ILE A 600 -16.32 19.45 16.52
CA ILE A 600 -15.88 20.70 17.14
C ILE A 600 -14.57 21.18 16.50
N MET A 601 -14.39 22.49 16.44
CA MET A 601 -13.09 23.07 16.05
C MET A 601 -12.09 22.90 17.19
N ALA A 602 -10.84 22.63 16.83
CA ALA A 602 -9.74 22.53 17.79
C ALA A 602 -8.68 23.60 17.52
N LYS A 603 -8.26 24.28 18.58
CA LYS A 603 -7.06 25.11 18.54
C LYS A 603 -5.86 24.22 18.86
N ASN A 604 -5.03 23.97 17.87
CA ASN A 604 -3.83 23.14 17.97
C ASN A 604 -2.57 24.01 18.03
N THR A 605 -1.62 23.58 18.85
CA THR A 605 -0.37 24.31 19.09
C THR A 605 0.82 23.39 18.93
N ILE A 606 1.83 23.81 18.17
CA ILE A 606 3.11 23.12 18.00
C ILE A 606 4.17 23.90 18.78
N HIS A 607 4.75 23.25 19.78
CA HIS A 607 5.82 23.82 20.59
C HIS A 607 7.18 23.44 20.02
N HIS A 608 8.08 24.41 19.88
CA HIS A 608 9.44 24.22 19.36
C HIS A 608 10.46 25.07 20.14
N SER A 609 10.38 25.00 21.45
CA SER A 609 11.34 25.67 22.33
C SER A 609 12.39 24.68 22.86
N LYS A 610 13.42 25.21 23.56
CA LYS A 610 14.42 24.39 24.25
C LYS A 610 13.80 23.32 25.17
N LYS A 611 12.65 23.61 25.80
CA LYS A 611 11.93 22.65 26.66
C LYS A 611 11.17 21.61 25.84
N HIS A 612 10.71 21.98 24.67
CA HIS A 612 9.84 21.18 23.81
C HIS A 612 10.40 21.19 22.37
N PRO A 613 11.54 20.52 22.12
CA PRO A 613 12.27 20.64 20.87
C PRO A 613 11.66 19.74 19.76
N SER A 614 10.57 20.19 19.16
CA SER A 614 9.98 19.49 18.01
C SER A 614 10.97 19.39 16.86
N HIS A 615 11.06 18.21 16.24
CA HIS A 615 12.06 17.96 15.19
C HIS A 615 11.62 16.83 14.25
N LEU A 616 12.04 16.95 13.00
CA LEU A 616 12.00 15.90 12.00
C LEU A 616 13.30 15.09 12.06
N ILE A 617 13.22 13.78 12.02
CA ILE A 617 14.37 12.87 11.98
C ILE A 617 14.50 12.35 10.56
N LEU A 618 15.57 12.74 9.87
CA LEU A 618 15.87 12.31 8.51
C LEU A 618 16.99 11.27 8.48
N PRO A 619 16.81 10.17 7.74
CA PRO A 619 17.82 9.14 7.50
C PRO A 619 18.82 9.62 6.42
N ILE A 620 19.85 10.35 6.83
CA ILE A 620 20.87 10.91 5.93
C ILE A 620 21.89 9.85 5.57
N ILE A 621 22.19 9.73 4.29
CA ILE A 621 23.28 8.90 3.75
C ILE A 621 24.47 9.83 3.45
N ARG A 622 25.66 9.44 3.93
CA ARG A 622 26.92 10.18 3.72
C ARG A 622 27.96 9.36 2.97
#